data_8a6650a27dbff46e16c044fdb9a2e38f
#
_entry.id   8a6650a27dbff46e16c044fdb9a2e38f
#
_cell.length_a   1.000
_cell.length_b   1.000
_cell.length_c   1.000
_cell.angle_alpha   90.00
_cell.angle_beta   90.00
_cell.angle_gamma   90.00
#
_symmetry.space_group_name_H-M   'P 1'
#
loop_
_entity.id
_entity.type
_entity.pdbx_description
1 polymer ?
#
loop_
_entity_poly.entity_id
_entity_poly.type
_entity_poly.pdbx_seq_one_letter_code
_entity_poly.pdbx_strand_id
1 'polypeptide(L)'
;VGGIAAMAAMVGLAIYMLIRNQILYKKKMKKEAMQEEVDSTISKLRETKDKREALSLFREHSRDELCDVLNFASDTFNRSVHGFMDENLRELRKVMSAIEEKKSYLKQVKRVGTLGVTQLEHDIAIDKGLYYYQGNDFASEIVFSIRRLTEPGKEHVDNHFSPLCEVQKEDFGKMTDEIVSFLNR
;
A
#
# COMPACT_ATOMS: atom_id res chain seq x y z
N VAL A 1 36.68 -18.50 29.04
CA VAL A 1 35.51 -17.57 28.96
C VAL A 1 35.36 -17.02 27.53
N GLY A 2 36.43 -16.73 26.77
CA GLY A 2 36.37 -16.18 25.40
C GLY A 2 35.72 -17.10 24.35
N GLY A 3 35.89 -18.42 24.44
CA GLY A 3 35.35 -19.39 23.46
C GLY A 3 33.83 -19.51 23.51
N ILE A 4 33.21 -19.45 24.68
CA ILE A 4 31.76 -19.55 24.86
C ILE A 4 31.06 -18.29 24.31
N ALA A 5 31.65 -17.11 24.54
CA ALA A 5 31.13 -15.84 24.00
C ALA A 5 31.19 -15.81 22.45
N ALA A 6 32.26 -16.31 21.85
CA ALA A 6 32.39 -16.40 20.41
C ALA A 6 31.37 -17.37 19.79
N MET A 7 31.15 -18.53 20.41
CA MET A 7 30.12 -19.48 19.95
C MET A 7 28.70 -18.89 20.06
N ALA A 8 28.36 -18.20 21.15
CA ALA A 8 27.08 -17.54 21.31
C ALA A 8 26.84 -16.46 20.24
N ALA A 9 27.89 -15.67 19.92
CA ALA A 9 27.81 -14.66 18.87
C ALA A 9 27.59 -15.28 17.47
N MET A 10 28.26 -16.39 17.15
CA MET A 10 28.06 -17.11 15.86
C MET A 10 26.66 -17.69 15.74
N VAL A 11 26.13 -18.30 16.83
CA VAL A 11 24.74 -18.80 16.83
C VAL A 11 23.74 -17.66 16.67
N GLY A 12 23.94 -16.55 17.36
CA GLY A 12 23.10 -15.36 17.22
C GLY A 12 23.11 -14.82 15.77
N LEU A 13 24.27 -14.76 15.14
CA LEU A 13 24.42 -14.31 13.76
C LEU A 13 23.74 -15.28 12.76
N ALA A 14 23.86 -16.60 12.99
CA ALA A 14 23.20 -17.60 12.18
C ALA A 14 21.67 -17.49 12.28
N ILE A 15 21.12 -17.35 13.50
CA ILE A 15 19.69 -17.14 13.74
C ILE A 15 19.21 -15.84 13.06
N TYR A 16 19.96 -14.75 13.20
CA TYR A 16 19.64 -13.48 12.54
C TYR A 16 19.60 -13.63 11.02
N MET A 17 20.58 -14.31 10.41
CA MET A 17 20.60 -14.56 8.96
C MET A 17 19.41 -15.41 8.51
N LEU A 18 19.05 -16.44 9.26
CA LEU A 18 17.88 -17.28 8.96
C LEU A 18 16.58 -16.47 8.99
N ILE A 19 16.38 -15.67 10.03
CA ILE A 19 15.20 -14.81 10.14
C ILE A 19 15.15 -13.79 8.99
N ARG A 20 16.26 -13.14 8.70
CA ARG A 20 16.39 -12.19 7.60
C ARG A 20 16.07 -12.85 6.25
N ASN A 21 16.62 -14.04 5.98
CA ASN A 21 16.35 -14.76 4.75
C ASN A 21 14.89 -15.18 4.62
N GLN A 22 14.24 -15.60 5.71
CA GLN A 22 12.80 -15.90 5.70
C GLN A 22 11.95 -14.66 5.41
N ILE A 23 12.30 -13.51 5.97
CA ILE A 23 11.59 -12.24 5.70
C ILE A 23 11.77 -11.85 4.21
N LEU A 24 12.97 -11.93 3.69
CA LEU A 24 13.26 -11.64 2.27
C LEU A 24 12.51 -12.59 1.34
N TYR A 25 12.49 -13.89 1.67
CA TYR A 25 11.77 -14.91 0.91
C TYR A 25 10.26 -14.62 0.88
N LYS A 26 9.64 -14.33 2.05
CA LYS A 26 8.23 -13.96 2.12
C LYS A 26 7.90 -12.71 1.30
N LYS A 27 8.76 -11.69 1.34
CA LYS A 27 8.60 -10.48 0.53
C LYS A 27 8.68 -10.78 -0.97
N LYS A 28 9.61 -11.65 -1.38
CA LYS A 28 9.76 -12.07 -2.77
C LYS A 28 8.51 -12.83 -3.25
N MET A 29 8.05 -13.82 -2.48
CA MET A 29 6.85 -14.61 -2.80
C MET A 29 5.60 -13.73 -2.90
N LYS A 30 5.42 -12.77 -1.98
CA LYS A 30 4.31 -11.81 -2.04
C LYS A 30 4.36 -10.97 -3.32
N LYS A 31 5.55 -10.49 -3.70
CA LYS A 31 5.74 -9.71 -4.93
C LYS A 31 5.45 -10.54 -6.19
N GLU A 32 5.90 -11.80 -6.21
CA GLU A 32 5.63 -12.73 -7.32
C GLU A 32 4.13 -13.03 -7.45
N ALA A 33 3.42 -13.30 -6.35
CA ALA A 33 1.98 -13.51 -6.35
C ALA A 33 1.21 -12.28 -6.87
N MET A 34 1.59 -11.07 -6.44
CA MET A 34 0.99 -9.83 -6.93
C MET A 34 1.25 -9.63 -8.44
N GLN A 35 2.46 -9.97 -8.92
CA GLN A 35 2.79 -9.89 -10.34
C GLN A 35 1.98 -10.92 -11.15
N GLU A 36 1.82 -12.13 -10.64
CA GLU A 36 1.04 -13.19 -11.27
C GLU A 36 -0.45 -12.80 -11.41
N GLU A 37 -1.03 -12.18 -10.38
CA GLU A 37 -2.39 -11.66 -10.41
C GLU A 37 -2.57 -10.60 -11.50
N VAL A 38 -1.67 -9.61 -11.56
CA VAL A 38 -1.66 -8.57 -12.60
C VAL A 38 -1.51 -9.19 -13.99
N ASP A 39 -0.56 -10.11 -14.17
CA ASP A 39 -0.30 -10.74 -15.47
C ASP A 39 -1.47 -11.65 -15.89
N SER A 40 -2.16 -12.33 -14.95
CA SER A 40 -3.39 -13.08 -15.21
C SER A 40 -4.52 -12.17 -15.70
N THR A 41 -4.72 -11.02 -15.06
CA THR A 41 -5.73 -10.03 -15.49
C THR A 41 -5.43 -9.48 -16.87
N ILE A 42 -4.16 -9.17 -17.14
CA ILE A 42 -3.70 -8.72 -18.47
C ILE A 42 -3.97 -9.79 -19.53
N SER A 43 -3.67 -11.07 -19.24
CA SER A 43 -3.92 -12.19 -20.17
C SER A 43 -5.40 -12.34 -20.47
N LYS A 44 -6.26 -12.35 -19.46
CA LYS A 44 -7.72 -12.41 -19.62
C LYS A 44 -8.24 -11.28 -20.49
N LEU A 45 -7.81 -10.03 -20.23
CA LEU A 45 -8.21 -8.88 -21.05
C LEU A 45 -7.76 -9.02 -22.52
N ARG A 46 -6.58 -9.57 -22.79
CA ARG A 46 -6.05 -9.76 -24.16
C ARG A 46 -6.77 -10.88 -24.91
N GLU A 47 -7.18 -11.94 -24.22
CA GLU A 47 -7.83 -13.12 -24.79
C GLU A 47 -9.32 -12.88 -25.05
N THR A 48 -9.94 -11.96 -24.31
CA THR A 48 -11.35 -11.64 -24.43
C THR A 48 -11.63 -10.90 -25.75
N LYS A 49 -12.35 -11.57 -26.66
CA LYS A 49 -12.75 -11.02 -27.97
C LYS A 49 -14.04 -10.19 -27.89
N ASP A 50 -14.91 -10.50 -26.94
CA ASP A 50 -16.15 -9.76 -26.71
C ASP A 50 -15.84 -8.48 -25.91
N LYS A 51 -16.08 -7.34 -26.55
CA LYS A 51 -15.84 -6.02 -25.95
C LYS A 51 -16.70 -5.73 -24.72
N ARG A 52 -17.90 -6.32 -24.63
CA ARG A 52 -18.76 -6.16 -23.43
C ARG A 52 -18.20 -6.94 -22.25
N GLU A 53 -17.71 -8.13 -22.51
CA GLU A 53 -17.05 -8.96 -21.50
C GLU A 53 -15.75 -8.29 -21.04
N ALA A 54 -14.94 -7.76 -21.95
CA ALA A 54 -13.73 -7.00 -21.63
C ALA A 54 -14.03 -5.76 -20.75
N LEU A 55 -15.11 -5.02 -21.07
CA LEU A 55 -15.56 -3.90 -20.25
C LEU A 55 -15.99 -4.34 -18.85
N SER A 56 -16.71 -5.46 -18.73
CA SER A 56 -17.16 -6.00 -17.44
C SER A 56 -15.97 -6.38 -16.56
N LEU A 57 -15.01 -7.13 -17.11
CA LEU A 57 -13.78 -7.54 -16.43
C LEU A 57 -12.96 -6.33 -15.97
N PHE A 58 -12.80 -5.35 -16.86
CA PHE A 58 -12.03 -4.13 -16.55
C PHE A 58 -12.71 -3.30 -15.45
N ARG A 59 -14.04 -3.18 -15.52
CA ARG A 59 -14.83 -2.46 -14.52
C ARG A 59 -14.77 -3.13 -13.14
N GLU A 60 -14.90 -4.45 -13.10
CA GLU A 60 -14.80 -5.22 -11.86
C GLU A 60 -13.42 -5.08 -11.23
N HIS A 61 -12.37 -5.31 -12.00
CA HIS A 61 -11.00 -5.13 -11.53
C HIS A 61 -10.72 -3.71 -11.00
N SER A 62 -11.13 -2.68 -11.75
CA SER A 62 -10.92 -1.29 -11.34
C SER A 62 -11.67 -0.93 -10.05
N ARG A 63 -12.89 -1.46 -9.88
CA ARG A 63 -13.66 -1.25 -8.65
C ARG A 63 -12.98 -1.91 -7.46
N ASP A 64 -12.57 -3.17 -7.61
CA ASP A 64 -11.96 -3.94 -6.53
C ASP A 64 -10.62 -3.33 -6.11
N GLU A 65 -9.83 -2.85 -7.06
CA GLU A 65 -8.61 -2.09 -6.78
C GLU A 65 -8.86 -0.78 -6.03
N LEU A 66 -9.88 -0.02 -6.42
CA LEU A 66 -10.23 1.21 -5.69
C LEU A 66 -10.67 0.92 -4.26
N CYS A 67 -11.51 -0.10 -4.05
CA CYS A 67 -11.92 -0.53 -2.72
C CYS A 67 -10.73 -0.98 -1.87
N ASP A 68 -9.80 -1.74 -2.44
CA ASP A 68 -8.59 -2.19 -1.74
C ASP A 68 -7.67 -1.01 -1.38
N VAL A 69 -7.54 -0.01 -2.26
CA VAL A 69 -6.76 1.20 -1.95
C VAL A 69 -7.41 2.04 -0.87
N LEU A 70 -8.74 2.19 -0.88
CA LEU A 70 -9.44 2.95 0.16
C LEU A 70 -9.34 2.26 1.53
N ASN A 71 -9.50 0.94 1.58
CA ASN A 71 -9.29 0.15 2.80
C ASN A 71 -7.84 0.27 3.30
N PHE A 72 -6.86 0.15 2.41
CA PHE A 72 -5.46 0.36 2.73
C PHE A 72 -5.20 1.77 3.25
N ALA A 73 -5.78 2.79 2.61
CA ALA A 73 -5.64 4.18 3.00
C ALA A 73 -6.21 4.42 4.40
N SER A 74 -7.40 3.91 4.68
CA SER A 74 -8.05 4.00 5.98
C SER A 74 -7.19 3.37 7.09
N ASP A 75 -6.73 2.12 6.90
CA ASP A 75 -5.86 1.43 7.87
C ASP A 75 -4.53 2.16 8.08
N THR A 76 -3.83 2.49 7.00
CA THR A 76 -2.50 3.09 7.10
C THR A 76 -2.55 4.51 7.62
N PHE A 77 -3.57 5.30 7.29
CA PHE A 77 -3.78 6.63 7.84
C PHE A 77 -4.00 6.55 9.36
N ASN A 78 -4.94 5.71 9.80
CA ASN A 78 -5.23 5.50 11.21
C ASN A 78 -3.97 5.09 11.99
N ARG A 79 -3.23 4.10 11.50
CA ARG A 79 -1.99 3.62 12.11
C ARG A 79 -0.86 4.65 12.10
N SER A 80 -0.81 5.51 11.07
CA SER A 80 0.16 6.61 11.01
C SER A 80 -0.07 7.62 12.11
N VAL A 81 -1.32 8.06 12.29
CA VAL A 81 -1.66 9.07 13.28
C VAL A 81 -1.51 8.52 14.70
N HIS A 82 -2.03 7.34 14.98
CA HIS A 82 -1.83 6.69 16.28
C HIS A 82 -0.36 6.38 16.57
N GLY A 83 0.38 5.89 15.57
CA GLY A 83 1.81 5.66 15.72
C GLY A 83 2.60 6.94 16.05
N PHE A 84 2.17 8.09 15.52
CA PHE A 84 2.73 9.39 15.86
C PHE A 84 2.33 9.86 17.27
N MET A 85 1.03 9.81 17.60
CA MET A 85 0.52 10.23 18.92
C MET A 85 1.12 9.41 20.07
N ASP A 86 1.34 8.12 19.85
CA ASP A 86 1.87 7.16 20.83
C ASP A 86 3.41 7.07 20.79
N GLU A 87 4.08 7.90 19.97
CA GLU A 87 5.54 7.86 19.75
C GLU A 87 6.07 6.47 19.36
N ASN A 88 5.24 5.68 18.66
CA ASN A 88 5.54 4.31 18.27
C ASN A 88 6.32 4.25 16.96
N LEU A 89 7.63 4.49 17.03
CA LEU A 89 8.53 4.45 15.88
C LEU A 89 8.50 3.12 15.12
N ARG A 90 8.32 2.01 15.84
CA ARG A 90 8.24 0.68 15.22
C ARG A 90 7.01 0.56 14.30
N GLU A 91 5.88 1.10 14.74
CA GLU A 91 4.65 1.09 13.95
C GLU A 91 4.77 2.03 12.74
N LEU A 92 5.29 3.23 12.92
CA LEU A 92 5.55 4.18 11.83
C LEU A 92 6.47 3.58 10.75
N ARG A 93 7.52 2.85 11.13
CA ARG A 93 8.40 2.13 10.18
C ARG A 93 7.67 1.02 9.43
N LYS A 94 6.75 0.28 10.07
CA LYS A 94 5.92 -0.73 9.39
C LYS A 94 4.97 -0.09 8.38
N VAL A 95 4.31 1.00 8.77
CA VAL A 95 3.41 1.75 7.89
C VAL A 95 4.18 2.26 6.67
N MET A 96 5.34 2.87 6.84
CA MET A 96 6.19 3.31 5.73
C MET A 96 6.57 2.16 4.78
N SER A 97 6.90 0.98 5.32
CA SER A 97 7.17 -0.21 4.49
C SER A 97 5.95 -0.66 3.70
N ALA A 98 4.76 -0.67 4.32
CA ALA A 98 3.51 -1.03 3.66
C ALA A 98 3.15 -0.04 2.55
N ILE A 99 3.34 1.26 2.76
CA ILE A 99 3.14 2.31 1.76
C ILE A 99 4.05 2.09 0.54
N GLU A 100 5.34 1.80 0.73
CA GLU A 100 6.25 1.55 -0.38
C GLU A 100 5.91 0.25 -1.15
N GLU A 101 5.43 -0.78 -0.46
CA GLU A 101 4.94 -2.00 -1.10
C GLU A 101 3.68 -1.71 -1.95
N LYS A 102 2.68 -0.99 -1.39
CA LYS A 102 1.45 -0.62 -2.11
C LYS A 102 1.74 0.27 -3.32
N LYS A 103 2.64 1.24 -3.17
CA LYS A 103 3.10 2.09 -4.27
C LYS A 103 3.74 1.30 -5.42
N SER A 104 4.55 0.29 -5.10
CA SER A 104 5.14 -0.60 -6.11
C SER A 104 4.08 -1.43 -6.83
N TYR A 105 3.05 -1.88 -6.12
CA TYR A 105 1.91 -2.59 -6.67
C TYR A 105 1.09 -1.70 -7.61
N LEU A 106 0.73 -0.49 -7.18
CA LEU A 106 -0.08 0.44 -7.98
C LEU A 106 0.58 0.80 -9.33
N LYS A 107 1.91 0.81 -9.40
CA LYS A 107 2.62 0.96 -10.68
C LYS A 107 2.36 -0.20 -11.65
N GLN A 108 2.14 -1.41 -11.13
CA GLN A 108 1.83 -2.58 -11.96
C GLN A 108 0.35 -2.57 -12.38
N VAL A 109 -0.54 -2.22 -11.45
CA VAL A 109 -1.99 -2.06 -11.73
C VAL A 109 -2.24 -1.02 -12.82
N LYS A 110 -1.48 0.05 -12.85
CA LYS A 110 -1.57 1.06 -13.93
C LYS A 110 -1.40 0.46 -15.33
N ARG A 111 -0.63 -0.62 -15.48
CA ARG A 111 -0.49 -1.34 -16.76
C ARG A 111 -1.78 -2.05 -17.16
N VAL A 112 -2.52 -2.61 -16.19
CA VAL A 112 -3.84 -3.20 -16.45
C VAL A 112 -4.82 -2.12 -16.90
N GLY A 113 -4.84 -0.99 -16.22
CA GLY A 113 -5.67 0.16 -16.57
C GLY A 113 -5.42 0.65 -17.99
N THR A 114 -4.16 0.83 -18.38
CA THR A 114 -3.79 1.23 -19.75
C THR A 114 -4.26 0.22 -20.78
N LEU A 115 -4.01 -1.07 -20.55
CA LEU A 115 -4.43 -2.13 -21.46
C LEU A 115 -5.96 -2.23 -21.54
N GLY A 116 -6.65 -2.17 -20.38
CA GLY A 116 -8.10 -2.23 -20.32
C GLY A 116 -8.78 -1.17 -21.18
N VAL A 117 -8.31 0.09 -21.10
CA VAL A 117 -8.83 1.18 -21.92
C VAL A 117 -8.63 0.91 -23.41
N THR A 118 -7.50 0.33 -23.81
CA THR A 118 -7.24 0.02 -25.24
C THR A 118 -8.12 -1.10 -25.80
N GLN A 119 -8.72 -1.92 -24.96
CA GLN A 119 -9.64 -3.00 -25.37
C GLN A 119 -11.11 -2.54 -25.48
N LEU A 120 -11.44 -1.36 -24.98
CA LEU A 120 -12.79 -0.81 -25.03
C LEU A 120 -13.13 -0.30 -26.45
N GLU A 121 -14.43 -0.26 -26.75
CA GLU A 121 -14.91 0.46 -27.92
C GLU A 121 -14.58 1.95 -27.81
N HIS A 122 -14.32 2.60 -28.96
CA HIS A 122 -13.86 3.99 -29.01
C HIS A 122 -14.75 4.94 -28.20
N ASP A 123 -16.05 4.84 -28.37
CA ASP A 123 -17.01 5.69 -27.67
C ASP A 123 -17.03 5.43 -26.16
N ILE A 124 -16.92 4.15 -25.75
CA ILE A 124 -16.86 3.76 -24.35
C ILE A 124 -15.49 4.15 -23.74
N ALA A 125 -14.41 4.04 -24.51
CA ALA A 125 -13.08 4.45 -24.07
C ALA A 125 -13.01 5.96 -23.81
N ILE A 126 -13.67 6.78 -24.62
CA ILE A 126 -13.76 8.23 -24.46
C ILE A 126 -14.63 8.57 -23.25
N ASP A 127 -15.81 7.96 -23.15
CA ASP A 127 -16.80 8.32 -22.12
C ASP A 127 -16.44 7.77 -20.73
N LYS A 128 -15.93 6.55 -20.62
CA LYS A 128 -15.69 5.85 -19.34
C LYS A 128 -14.25 5.46 -19.08
N GLY A 129 -13.44 5.24 -20.10
CA GLY A 129 -12.05 4.83 -19.94
C GLY A 129 -11.23 5.87 -19.17
N LEU A 130 -11.53 7.15 -19.35
CA LEU A 130 -10.90 8.25 -18.63
C LEU A 130 -11.15 8.18 -17.12
N TYR A 131 -12.38 7.84 -16.70
CA TYR A 131 -12.70 7.70 -15.26
C TYR A 131 -11.92 6.58 -14.59
N TYR A 132 -11.76 5.43 -15.25
CA TYR A 132 -10.98 4.32 -14.71
C TYR A 132 -9.50 4.65 -14.63
N TYR A 133 -8.97 5.36 -15.62
CA TYR A 133 -7.59 5.81 -15.62
C TYR A 133 -7.33 6.84 -14.51
N GLN A 134 -8.21 7.84 -14.37
CA GLN A 134 -8.14 8.84 -13.31
C GLN A 134 -8.31 8.22 -11.92
N GLY A 135 -9.18 7.20 -11.78
CA GLY A 135 -9.34 6.47 -10.53
C GLY A 135 -8.02 5.89 -10.02
N ASN A 136 -7.24 5.27 -10.89
CA ASN A 136 -5.91 4.75 -10.55
C ASN A 136 -4.90 5.85 -10.18
N ASP A 137 -4.97 7.01 -10.82
CA ASP A 137 -4.12 8.14 -10.47
C ASP A 137 -4.51 8.72 -9.12
N PHE A 138 -5.80 8.89 -8.82
CA PHE A 138 -6.28 9.31 -7.50
C PHE A 138 -5.93 8.31 -6.40
N ALA A 139 -6.05 7.01 -6.66
CA ALA A 139 -5.62 5.96 -5.75
C ALA A 139 -4.12 6.10 -5.39
N SER A 140 -3.29 6.36 -6.40
CA SER A 140 -1.86 6.60 -6.20
C SER A 140 -1.61 7.86 -5.37
N GLU A 141 -2.34 8.96 -5.64
CA GLU A 141 -2.22 10.22 -4.91
C GLU A 141 -2.64 10.09 -3.44
N ILE A 142 -3.67 9.28 -3.14
CA ILE A 142 -4.08 8.99 -1.75
C ILE A 142 -2.91 8.32 -1.01
N VAL A 143 -2.33 7.27 -1.57
CA VAL A 143 -1.18 6.55 -0.97
C VAL A 143 0.03 7.47 -0.79
N PHE A 144 0.31 8.34 -1.76
CA PHE A 144 1.37 9.34 -1.65
C PHE A 144 1.09 10.39 -0.56
N SER A 145 -0.17 10.79 -0.38
CA SER A 145 -0.56 11.76 0.65
C SER A 145 -0.37 11.19 2.04
N ILE A 146 -0.72 9.90 2.26
CA ILE A 146 -0.47 9.21 3.52
C ILE A 146 1.04 9.12 3.79
N ARG A 147 1.86 8.84 2.77
CA ARG A 147 3.32 8.87 2.92
C ARG A 147 3.82 10.23 3.40
N ARG A 148 3.38 11.31 2.73
CA ARG A 148 3.78 12.70 3.07
C ARG A 148 3.37 13.11 4.49
N LEU A 149 2.34 12.49 5.04
CA LEU A 149 1.93 12.67 6.43
C LEU A 149 2.76 11.79 7.38
N THR A 150 3.00 10.53 7.02
CA THR A 150 3.68 9.57 7.89
C THR A 150 5.18 9.85 8.03
N GLU A 151 5.83 10.29 6.95
CA GLU A 151 7.29 10.50 6.92
C GLU A 151 7.76 11.57 7.93
N PRO A 152 7.16 12.79 7.98
CA PRO A 152 7.50 13.78 9.01
C PRO A 152 7.16 13.31 10.43
N GLY A 153 6.04 12.61 10.61
CA GLY A 153 5.68 12.05 11.92
C GLY A 153 6.71 11.02 12.41
N LYS A 154 7.16 10.15 11.49
CA LYS A 154 8.25 9.19 11.79
C LYS A 154 9.54 9.90 12.14
N GLU A 155 9.93 10.96 11.39
CA GLU A 155 11.14 11.74 11.67
C GLU A 155 11.05 12.48 13.01
N HIS A 156 9.87 13.02 13.36
CA HIS A 156 9.64 13.66 14.64
C HIS A 156 9.92 12.69 15.80
N VAL A 157 9.39 11.48 15.74
CA VAL A 157 9.58 10.45 16.77
C VAL A 157 11.02 9.92 16.78
N ASP A 158 11.63 9.72 15.62
CA ASP A 158 13.02 9.21 15.49
C ASP A 158 14.04 10.21 16.04
N ASN A 159 13.77 11.51 15.92
CA ASN A 159 14.61 12.60 16.44
C ASN A 159 14.28 13.00 17.90
N HIS A 160 13.37 12.30 18.56
CA HIS A 160 12.96 12.57 19.95
C HIS A 160 12.52 14.02 20.18
N PHE A 161 11.77 14.59 19.22
CA PHE A 161 11.16 15.90 19.42
C PHE A 161 10.06 15.84 20.50
N SER A 162 9.67 17.01 21.01
CA SER A 162 8.68 17.08 22.09
C SER A 162 7.36 16.39 21.70
N PRO A 163 6.85 15.46 22.54
CA PRO A 163 5.60 14.77 22.25
C PRO A 163 4.41 15.73 22.22
N LEU A 164 3.32 15.31 21.56
CA LEU A 164 2.08 16.04 21.58
C LEU A 164 1.50 16.10 23.00
N CYS A 165 0.95 17.24 23.38
CA CYS A 165 0.16 17.34 24.62
C CYS A 165 -1.20 16.66 24.46
N GLU A 166 -1.86 16.35 25.59
CA GLU A 166 -3.11 15.59 25.59
C GLU A 166 -4.23 16.25 24.78
N VAL A 167 -4.32 17.60 24.81
CA VAL A 167 -5.28 18.34 24.00
C VAL A 167 -5.04 18.15 22.50
N GLN A 168 -3.76 18.20 22.08
CA GLN A 168 -3.39 17.96 20.69
C GLN A 168 -3.72 16.52 20.26
N LYS A 169 -3.45 15.52 21.11
CA LYS A 169 -3.80 14.14 20.84
C LYS A 169 -5.30 13.93 20.68
N GLU A 170 -6.10 14.57 21.53
CA GLU A 170 -7.57 14.52 21.46
C GLU A 170 -8.08 15.10 20.12
N ASP A 171 -7.57 16.26 19.72
CA ASP A 171 -7.95 16.90 18.45
C ASP A 171 -7.51 16.07 17.24
N PHE A 172 -6.29 15.52 17.24
CA PHE A 172 -5.82 14.60 16.21
C PHE A 172 -6.67 13.33 16.15
N GLY A 173 -7.07 12.77 17.30
CA GLY A 173 -7.94 11.61 17.37
C GLY A 173 -9.30 11.86 16.72
N LYS A 174 -9.98 12.96 17.07
CA LYS A 174 -11.27 13.34 16.47
C LYS A 174 -11.19 13.50 14.96
N MET A 175 -10.15 14.21 14.48
CA MET A 175 -9.94 14.40 13.04
C MET A 175 -9.68 13.07 12.34
N THR A 176 -8.93 12.18 12.97
CA THR A 176 -8.63 10.84 12.43
C THR A 176 -9.89 10.02 12.29
N ASP A 177 -10.76 10.00 13.31
CA ASP A 177 -12.02 9.26 13.30
C ASP A 177 -12.96 9.76 12.19
N GLU A 178 -13.03 11.06 11.95
CA GLU A 178 -13.81 11.65 10.85
C GLU A 178 -13.29 11.22 9.48
N ILE A 179 -11.97 11.28 9.26
CA ILE A 179 -11.36 10.91 7.99
C ILE A 179 -11.52 9.40 7.74
N VAL A 180 -11.25 8.56 8.73
CA VAL A 180 -11.43 7.10 8.64
C VAL A 180 -12.89 6.75 8.37
N SER A 181 -13.84 7.40 9.04
CA SER A 181 -15.28 7.24 8.79
C SER A 181 -15.65 7.62 7.36
N PHE A 182 -15.06 8.67 6.81
CA PHE A 182 -15.28 9.09 5.42
C PHE A 182 -14.73 8.07 4.42
N LEU A 183 -13.52 7.56 4.64
CA LEU A 183 -12.86 6.59 3.74
C LEU A 183 -13.57 5.22 3.71
N ASN A 184 -14.32 4.87 4.76
CA ASN A 184 -15.03 3.59 4.90
C ASN A 184 -16.51 3.66 4.46
N ARG A 185 -16.98 4.77 3.91
CA ARG A 185 -18.34 4.92 3.33
C ARG A 185 -18.41 4.49 1.89
#